data_80f7e7a2f146bfc54b38754ce5e287f0
#
_entry.id   80f7e7a2f146bfc54b38754ce5e287f0
#
_cell.length_a   1.000
_cell.length_b   1.000
_cell.length_c   1.000
_cell.angle_alpha   90.00
_cell.angle_beta   90.00
_cell.angle_gamma   90.00
#
_symmetry.space_group_name_H-M   'P 1'
#
loop_
_entity.id
_entity.type
_entity.pdbx_description
1 polymer ?
#
loop_
_entity_poly.entity_id
_entity_poly.type
_entity_poly.pdbx_seq_one_letter_code
_entity_poly.pdbx_strand_id
1 'polypeptide(L)'
;VLKDWQEQFYQKRGMSIDAFVWDDGWDEFNSLWDFHKMFPQGFKRIDAAAGRQKAGIGTWLGPVGGYGASKGKRLAYWNVKHPDNKIGNFQLSNKEYFDAFVGRCSQMVKDYNMKYFKFDGISTHFHAKGPGNEEDAEGIIRVLNALRKKKGDLYINCTVGTWASPFWFRYADSVWRQENDFGTIGAGDNRDKWITYRDRLVHEVFVHHFRLPRRGEEMAHF
;
A
#
# COMPACT_ATOMS: atom_id res chain seq x y z
N VAL A 1 3.45 19.30 -7.68
CA VAL A 1 2.90 18.08 -8.31
C VAL A 1 1.41 18.25 -8.62
N LEU A 2 0.49 18.34 -7.62
CA LEU A 2 -0.97 18.42 -7.87
C LEU A 2 -1.36 19.60 -8.78
N LYS A 3 -0.79 20.79 -8.53
CA LYS A 3 -1.04 21.98 -9.33
C LYS A 3 -0.52 21.79 -10.75
N ASP A 4 0.71 21.29 -10.89
CA ASP A 4 1.32 21.08 -12.22
C ASP A 4 0.56 20.02 -13.02
N TRP A 5 0.10 18.95 -12.35
CA TRP A 5 -0.78 17.96 -12.98
C TRP A 5 -2.08 18.60 -13.45
N GLN A 6 -2.71 19.41 -12.60
CA GLN A 6 -3.95 20.11 -12.96
C GLN A 6 -3.79 20.97 -14.21
N GLU A 7 -2.72 21.77 -14.27
CA GLU A 7 -2.48 22.69 -15.37
C GLU A 7 -2.03 21.97 -16.65
N GLN A 8 -1.05 21.07 -16.54
CA GLN A 8 -0.39 20.50 -17.72
C GLN A 8 -1.11 19.28 -18.30
N PHE A 9 -1.81 18.51 -17.48
CA PHE A 9 -2.45 17.28 -17.91
C PHE A 9 -3.97 17.37 -17.89
N TYR A 10 -4.57 17.70 -16.76
CA TYR A 10 -6.02 17.76 -16.67
C TYR A 10 -6.63 18.87 -17.54
N GLN A 11 -6.19 20.12 -17.38
CA GLN A 11 -6.77 21.24 -18.13
C GLN A 11 -6.30 21.29 -19.59
N LYS A 12 -4.99 21.16 -19.85
CA LYS A 12 -4.46 21.30 -21.22
C LYS A 12 -4.67 20.08 -22.10
N ARG A 13 -4.76 18.87 -21.52
CA ARG A 13 -4.81 17.61 -22.29
C ARG A 13 -6.04 16.76 -22.03
N GLY A 14 -6.93 17.16 -21.13
CA GLY A 14 -8.11 16.38 -20.78
C GLY A 14 -7.80 15.04 -20.08
N MET A 15 -6.60 14.87 -19.54
CA MET A 15 -6.21 13.64 -18.86
C MET A 15 -6.74 13.62 -17.44
N SER A 16 -7.36 12.52 -17.04
CA SER A 16 -7.81 12.27 -15.66
C SER A 16 -7.07 11.09 -15.04
N ILE A 17 -6.99 11.09 -13.72
CA ILE A 17 -6.54 9.97 -12.90
C ILE A 17 -7.54 9.77 -11.76
N ASP A 18 -7.61 8.54 -11.25
CA ASP A 18 -8.57 8.21 -10.19
C ASP A 18 -8.13 8.69 -8.82
N ALA A 19 -6.82 8.62 -8.53
CA ALA A 19 -6.29 9.03 -7.24
C ALA A 19 -4.83 9.51 -7.31
N PHE A 20 -4.49 10.43 -6.41
CA PHE A 20 -3.11 10.75 -6.04
C PHE A 20 -2.75 9.98 -4.77
N VAL A 21 -1.67 9.23 -4.80
CA VAL A 21 -1.27 8.35 -3.69
C VAL A 21 -0.05 8.91 -2.98
N TRP A 22 -0.15 9.11 -1.67
CA TRP A 22 0.97 9.49 -0.79
C TRP A 22 1.66 8.23 -0.29
N ASP A 23 2.90 8.07 -0.65
CA ASP A 23 3.74 6.98 -0.17
C ASP A 23 4.24 7.23 1.26
N ASP A 24 5.14 6.40 1.80
CA ASP A 24 5.68 6.47 3.16
C ASP A 24 6.15 7.89 3.54
N GLY A 25 6.10 8.21 4.83
CA GLY A 25 6.59 9.48 5.40
C GLY A 25 5.54 10.56 5.63
N TRP A 26 4.26 10.30 5.43
CA TRP A 26 3.18 11.23 5.79
C TRP A 26 2.82 11.20 7.27
N ASP A 27 3.17 10.13 7.97
CA ASP A 27 2.79 9.89 9.35
C ASP A 27 3.90 10.22 10.36
N GLU A 28 3.51 10.41 11.61
CA GLU A 28 4.40 10.58 12.74
C GLU A 28 4.82 9.19 13.27
N PHE A 29 6.10 8.89 13.18
CA PHE A 29 6.61 7.56 13.54
C PHE A 29 6.51 7.23 15.04
N ASN A 30 6.42 8.23 15.90
CA ASN A 30 6.16 8.03 17.34
C ASN A 30 4.66 7.98 17.65
N SER A 31 3.88 7.44 16.73
CA SER A 31 2.45 7.21 16.84
C SER A 31 2.07 5.92 16.13
N LEU A 32 0.79 5.58 16.08
CA LEU A 32 0.26 4.54 15.22
C LEU A 32 -0.53 5.18 14.06
N TRP A 33 0.21 5.62 13.03
CA TRP A 33 -0.35 6.19 11.79
C TRP A 33 -1.08 7.54 11.99
N ASP A 34 -0.68 8.36 12.98
CA ASP A 34 -1.13 9.74 13.07
C ASP A 34 -0.39 10.61 12.06
N PHE A 35 -1.01 11.72 11.68
CA PHE A 35 -0.37 12.63 10.75
C PHE A 35 0.85 13.32 11.36
N HIS A 36 1.95 13.34 10.61
CA HIS A 36 3.11 14.16 10.95
C HIS A 36 2.76 15.64 10.98
N LYS A 37 3.48 16.44 11.76
CA LYS A 37 3.26 17.90 11.90
C LYS A 37 3.25 18.69 10.59
N MET A 38 3.84 18.15 9.52
CA MET A 38 3.76 18.72 8.17
C MET A 38 2.36 18.64 7.56
N PHE A 39 1.48 17.82 8.13
CA PHE A 39 0.09 17.65 7.75
C PHE A 39 -0.86 18.10 8.88
N PRO A 40 -0.84 19.39 9.30
CA PRO A 40 -1.57 19.84 10.49
C PRO A 40 -3.09 19.71 10.37
N GLN A 41 -3.61 19.52 9.17
CA GLN A 41 -5.02 19.27 8.88
C GLN A 41 -5.24 17.88 8.23
N GLY A 42 -4.30 16.95 8.43
CA GLY A 42 -4.30 15.69 7.71
C GLY A 42 -4.29 15.90 6.20
N PHE A 43 -5.03 15.10 5.47
CA PHE A 43 -5.11 15.21 4.01
C PHE A 43 -6.16 16.20 3.47
N LYS A 44 -6.85 16.98 4.30
CA LYS A 44 -7.94 17.87 3.85
C LYS A 44 -7.56 18.78 2.68
N ARG A 45 -6.38 19.42 2.74
CA ARG A 45 -5.92 20.33 1.66
C ARG A 45 -5.61 19.57 0.37
N ILE A 46 -5.06 18.38 0.52
CA ILE A 46 -4.67 17.50 -0.57
C ILE A 46 -5.93 16.93 -1.24
N ASP A 47 -6.87 16.45 -0.45
CA ASP A 47 -8.15 15.94 -0.92
C ASP A 47 -8.95 17.00 -1.68
N ALA A 48 -9.04 18.22 -1.14
CA ALA A 48 -9.66 19.33 -1.85
C ALA A 48 -8.94 19.67 -3.17
N ALA A 49 -7.61 19.56 -3.22
CA ALA A 49 -6.85 19.81 -4.43
C ALA A 49 -7.04 18.70 -5.49
N ALA A 50 -7.10 17.44 -5.07
CA ALA A 50 -7.41 16.31 -5.94
C ALA A 50 -8.84 16.41 -6.48
N GLY A 51 -9.80 16.76 -5.64
CA GLY A 51 -11.22 16.91 -6.02
C GLY A 51 -11.46 17.94 -7.12
N ARG A 52 -10.65 19.00 -7.20
CA ARG A 52 -10.73 19.96 -8.32
C ARG A 52 -10.42 19.35 -9.68
N GLN A 53 -9.77 18.19 -9.70
CA GLN A 53 -9.41 17.43 -10.89
C GLN A 53 -10.27 16.16 -11.02
N LYS A 54 -11.34 16.05 -10.23
CA LYS A 54 -12.22 14.87 -10.15
C LYS A 54 -11.49 13.60 -9.69
N ALA A 55 -10.32 13.74 -9.06
CA ALA A 55 -9.54 12.66 -8.47
C ALA A 55 -9.83 12.53 -6.98
N GLY A 56 -9.67 11.33 -6.44
CA GLY A 56 -9.55 11.09 -5.02
C GLY A 56 -8.10 11.08 -4.55
N ILE A 57 -7.90 10.58 -3.34
CA ILE A 57 -6.57 10.39 -2.79
C ILE A 57 -6.37 8.94 -2.34
N GLY A 58 -5.11 8.57 -2.20
CA GLY A 58 -4.70 7.31 -1.60
C GLY A 58 -3.51 7.49 -0.68
N THR A 59 -3.20 6.46 0.08
CA THR A 59 -2.04 6.49 0.95
C THR A 59 -1.43 5.11 1.17
N TRP A 60 -0.16 5.16 1.51
CA TRP A 60 0.63 4.01 1.93
C TRP A 60 0.44 3.75 3.43
N LEU A 61 0.29 2.48 3.81
CA LEU A 61 0.41 2.00 5.19
C LEU A 61 1.09 0.63 5.19
N GLY A 62 1.87 0.37 6.24
CA GLY A 62 2.45 -0.96 6.47
C GLY A 62 1.64 -1.75 7.49
N PRO A 63 0.85 -2.76 7.09
CA PRO A 63 0.02 -3.54 8.01
C PRO A 63 0.78 -4.21 9.16
N VAL A 64 2.09 -4.43 8.96
CA VAL A 64 2.99 -4.97 9.98
C VAL A 64 3.90 -3.90 10.61
N GLY A 65 3.45 -2.64 10.60
CA GLY A 65 4.14 -1.52 11.23
C GLY A 65 5.15 -0.80 10.34
N GLY A 66 5.26 -1.14 9.06
CA GLY A 66 6.26 -0.58 8.15
C GLY A 66 7.65 -1.19 8.33
N TYR A 67 8.71 -0.43 8.09
CA TYR A 67 10.07 -0.92 8.00
C TYR A 67 11.06 -0.21 8.93
N GLY A 68 12.20 -0.84 9.17
CA GLY A 68 13.39 -0.24 9.79
C GLY A 68 13.13 0.54 11.08
N ALA A 69 13.75 1.70 11.20
CA ALA A 69 13.68 2.53 12.39
C ALA A 69 12.29 3.10 12.67
N SER A 70 11.49 3.40 11.64
CA SER A 70 10.12 3.89 11.80
C SER A 70 9.21 2.84 12.41
N LYS A 71 9.35 1.58 11.99
CA LYS A 71 8.66 0.45 12.62
C LYS A 71 9.03 0.31 14.11
N GLY A 72 10.32 0.41 14.44
CA GLY A 72 10.78 0.36 15.83
C GLY A 72 10.16 1.46 16.69
N LYS A 73 10.05 2.68 16.19
CA LYS A 73 9.39 3.80 16.89
C LYS A 73 7.90 3.55 17.12
N ARG A 74 7.17 3.09 16.09
CA ARG A 74 5.75 2.73 16.24
C ARG A 74 5.55 1.61 17.26
N LEU A 75 6.45 0.61 17.27
CA LEU A 75 6.40 -0.48 18.23
C LEU A 75 6.64 0.00 19.67
N ALA A 76 7.61 0.87 19.87
CA ALA A 76 7.86 1.49 21.16
C ALA A 76 6.64 2.30 21.64
N TYR A 77 6.07 3.10 20.75
CA TYR A 77 4.83 3.85 21.04
C TYR A 77 3.68 2.92 21.44
N TRP A 78 3.43 1.84 20.66
CA TRP A 78 2.41 0.85 20.98
C TRP A 78 2.58 0.29 22.37
N ASN A 79 3.77 -0.20 22.70
CA ASN A 79 4.07 -0.84 23.98
C ASN A 79 3.97 0.10 25.19
N VAL A 80 4.14 1.40 24.99
CA VAL A 80 3.88 2.42 26.02
C VAL A 80 2.38 2.65 26.21
N LYS A 81 1.60 2.67 25.12
CA LYS A 81 0.15 2.91 25.17
C LYS A 81 -0.65 1.69 25.57
N HIS A 82 -0.12 0.49 25.34
CA HIS A 82 -0.76 -0.79 25.63
C HIS A 82 0.13 -1.64 26.55
N PRO A 83 0.33 -1.23 27.83
CA PRO A 83 1.27 -1.91 28.74
C PRO A 83 0.87 -3.36 29.03
N ASP A 84 -0.43 -3.67 29.00
CA ASP A 84 -0.98 -5.01 29.22
C ASP A 84 -1.03 -5.87 27.94
N ASN A 85 -0.77 -5.27 26.77
CA ASN A 85 -0.71 -5.95 25.48
C ASN A 85 0.55 -5.54 24.72
N LYS A 86 1.71 -5.74 25.35
CA LYS A 86 3.00 -5.50 24.71
C LYS A 86 3.26 -6.55 23.65
N ILE A 87 3.74 -6.10 22.51
CA ILE A 87 4.05 -6.96 21.38
C ILE A 87 5.53 -6.85 20.99
N GLY A 88 6.11 -7.93 20.53
CA GLY A 88 7.48 -7.94 19.97
C GLY A 88 7.52 -7.52 18.51
N ASN A 89 6.39 -7.62 17.82
CA ASN A 89 6.22 -7.23 16.44
C ASN A 89 4.74 -6.97 16.14
N PHE A 90 4.45 -6.16 15.12
CA PHE A 90 3.08 -5.98 14.67
C PHE A 90 2.60 -7.20 13.88
N GLN A 91 1.50 -7.77 14.33
CA GLN A 91 0.84 -8.94 13.70
C GLN A 91 -0.66 -8.70 13.68
N LEU A 92 -1.28 -8.92 12.53
CA LEU A 92 -2.73 -8.75 12.37
C LEU A 92 -3.56 -9.86 13.07
N SER A 93 -2.91 -10.90 13.56
CA SER A 93 -3.49 -11.88 14.49
C SER A 93 -3.73 -11.31 15.89
N ASN A 94 -2.98 -10.29 16.31
CA ASN A 94 -3.27 -9.54 17.54
C ASN A 94 -4.52 -8.70 17.33
N LYS A 95 -5.60 -9.05 18.05
CA LYS A 95 -6.91 -8.42 17.88
C LYS A 95 -6.91 -6.92 18.13
N GLU A 96 -6.23 -6.46 19.18
CA GLU A 96 -6.21 -5.04 19.54
C GLU A 96 -5.49 -4.21 18.49
N TYR A 97 -4.35 -4.71 18.00
CA TYR A 97 -3.64 -4.07 16.89
C TYR A 97 -4.47 -4.10 15.59
N PHE A 98 -5.09 -5.22 15.28
CA PHE A 98 -6.00 -5.34 14.13
C PHE A 98 -7.09 -4.26 14.16
N ASP A 99 -7.78 -4.15 15.31
CA ASP A 99 -8.86 -3.18 15.48
C ASP A 99 -8.35 -1.74 15.35
N ALA A 100 -7.18 -1.42 15.90
CA ALA A 100 -6.55 -0.11 15.77
C ALA A 100 -6.18 0.19 14.31
N PHE A 101 -5.59 -0.75 13.59
CA PHE A 101 -5.20 -0.57 12.19
C PHE A 101 -6.42 -0.39 11.28
N VAL A 102 -7.42 -1.26 11.39
CA VAL A 102 -8.68 -1.14 10.64
C VAL A 102 -9.43 0.14 11.00
N GLY A 103 -9.42 0.50 12.28
CA GLY A 103 -10.01 1.74 12.77
C GLY A 103 -9.38 2.97 12.10
N ARG A 104 -8.05 3.01 12.01
CA ARG A 104 -7.32 4.11 11.35
C ARG A 104 -7.64 4.21 9.87
N CYS A 105 -7.59 3.10 9.14
CA CYS A 105 -7.94 3.07 7.72
C CYS A 105 -9.41 3.49 7.49
N SER A 106 -10.33 3.00 8.34
CA SER A 106 -11.75 3.35 8.27
C SER A 106 -11.98 4.84 8.55
N GLN A 107 -11.23 5.43 9.47
CA GLN A 107 -11.30 6.88 9.74
C GLN A 107 -10.85 7.68 8.52
N MET A 108 -9.79 7.27 7.84
CA MET A 108 -9.35 7.91 6.59
C MET A 108 -10.41 7.83 5.50
N VAL A 109 -11.07 6.68 5.33
CA VAL A 109 -12.18 6.52 4.37
C VAL A 109 -13.34 7.45 4.70
N LYS A 110 -13.61 7.68 6.00
CA LYS A 110 -14.68 8.57 6.45
C LYS A 110 -14.33 10.05 6.25
N ASP A 111 -13.09 10.42 6.53
CA ASP A 111 -12.68 11.84 6.60
C ASP A 111 -12.30 12.42 5.23
N TYR A 112 -11.95 11.56 4.26
CA TYR A 112 -11.42 11.95 2.95
C TYR A 112 -12.05 11.16 1.81
N ASN A 113 -11.93 11.68 0.59
CA ASN A 113 -12.29 10.94 -0.62
C ASN A 113 -11.21 9.87 -0.95
N MET A 114 -11.02 8.93 0.00
CA MET A 114 -10.09 7.83 -0.21
C MET A 114 -10.56 6.93 -1.34
N LYS A 115 -9.69 6.72 -2.32
CA LYS A 115 -9.89 5.83 -3.46
C LYS A 115 -8.88 4.69 -3.49
N TYR A 116 -7.76 4.84 -2.79
CA TYR A 116 -6.64 3.93 -2.93
C TYR A 116 -5.93 3.69 -1.58
N PHE A 117 -5.64 2.43 -1.28
CA PHE A 117 -4.69 2.05 -0.23
C PHE A 117 -3.55 1.22 -0.84
N LYS A 118 -2.31 1.62 -0.55
CA LYS A 118 -1.12 0.82 -0.77
C LYS A 118 -0.73 0.18 0.56
N PHE A 119 -0.99 -1.12 0.69
CA PHE A 119 -0.56 -1.90 1.85
C PHE A 119 0.77 -2.57 1.54
N ASP A 120 1.81 -2.15 2.26
CA ASP A 120 3.17 -2.59 2.04
C ASP A 120 3.70 -3.39 3.23
N GLY A 121 4.29 -4.56 2.96
CA GLY A 121 4.65 -5.50 4.00
C GLY A 121 3.44 -6.11 4.68
N ILE A 122 2.74 -7.02 4.00
CA ILE A 122 1.51 -7.63 4.51
C ILE A 122 1.76 -8.81 5.45
N SER A 123 2.99 -9.28 5.57
CA SER A 123 3.41 -10.34 6.49
C SER A 123 4.75 -10.01 7.15
N THR A 124 4.90 -10.42 8.39
CA THR A 124 6.18 -10.35 9.13
C THR A 124 7.11 -11.52 8.82
N HIS A 125 6.60 -12.58 8.19
CA HIS A 125 7.25 -13.85 8.03
C HIS A 125 7.44 -14.22 6.55
N PHE A 126 7.95 -13.31 5.73
CA PHE A 126 8.10 -13.50 4.28
C PHE A 126 8.74 -14.81 3.82
N HIS A 127 9.62 -15.37 4.64
CA HIS A 127 10.32 -16.62 4.35
C HIS A 127 9.95 -17.74 5.32
N ALA A 128 9.13 -17.47 6.33
CA ALA A 128 8.71 -18.46 7.28
C ALA A 128 7.57 -19.31 6.70
N LYS A 129 7.59 -20.59 7.04
CA LYS A 129 6.48 -21.51 6.82
C LYS A 129 5.80 -21.75 8.15
N GLY A 130 4.50 -21.94 8.12
CA GLY A 130 3.76 -22.35 9.28
C GLY A 130 2.72 -21.35 9.80
N PRO A 131 2.13 -21.61 10.97
CA PRO A 131 0.92 -20.95 11.45
C PRO A 131 0.98 -19.43 11.52
N GLY A 132 2.09 -18.85 11.95
CA GLY A 132 2.23 -17.40 12.08
C GLY A 132 2.11 -16.66 10.75
N ASN A 133 2.55 -17.26 9.64
CA ASN A 133 2.40 -16.68 8.31
C ASN A 133 0.94 -16.82 7.80
N GLU A 134 0.30 -17.91 8.13
CA GLU A 134 -1.13 -18.14 7.80
C GLU A 134 -2.01 -17.13 8.54
N GLU A 135 -1.78 -16.92 9.85
CA GLU A 135 -2.51 -15.95 10.65
C GLU A 135 -2.34 -14.51 10.14
N ASP A 136 -1.15 -14.13 9.69
CA ASP A 136 -0.90 -12.82 9.08
C ASP A 136 -1.64 -12.69 7.73
N ALA A 137 -1.64 -13.74 6.90
CA ALA A 137 -2.37 -13.76 5.63
C ALA A 137 -3.89 -13.67 5.85
N GLU A 138 -4.44 -14.41 6.81
CA GLU A 138 -5.84 -14.26 7.20
C GLU A 138 -6.14 -12.88 7.77
N GLY A 139 -5.21 -12.34 8.55
CA GLY A 139 -5.31 -11.00 9.12
C GLY A 139 -5.45 -9.93 8.05
N ILE A 140 -4.60 -9.94 7.02
CA ILE A 140 -4.71 -8.97 5.93
C ILE A 140 -6.00 -9.16 5.13
N ILE A 141 -6.42 -10.39 4.84
CA ILE A 141 -7.70 -10.65 4.16
C ILE A 141 -8.87 -10.05 4.94
N ARG A 142 -8.87 -10.17 6.26
CA ARG A 142 -9.89 -9.54 7.12
C ARG A 142 -9.84 -8.01 7.05
N VAL A 143 -8.65 -7.40 7.01
CA VAL A 143 -8.49 -5.95 6.80
C VAL A 143 -9.13 -5.53 5.48
N LEU A 144 -8.77 -6.19 4.38
CA LEU A 144 -9.28 -5.88 3.04
C LEU A 144 -10.81 -5.99 3.00
N ASN A 145 -11.36 -7.08 3.52
CA ASN A 145 -12.81 -7.27 3.59
C ASN A 145 -13.52 -6.22 4.47
N ALA A 146 -12.92 -5.83 5.59
CA ALA A 146 -13.48 -4.81 6.47
C ALA A 146 -13.53 -3.43 5.76
N LEU A 147 -12.49 -3.07 5.01
CA LEU A 147 -12.44 -1.81 4.27
C LEU A 147 -13.39 -1.81 3.07
N ARG A 148 -13.50 -2.90 2.32
CA ARG A 148 -14.46 -3.02 1.21
C ARG A 148 -15.91 -2.96 1.68
N LYS A 149 -16.22 -3.44 2.87
CA LYS A 149 -17.54 -3.24 3.50
C LYS A 149 -17.84 -1.76 3.81
N LYS A 150 -16.82 -0.96 4.07
CA LYS A 150 -16.96 0.48 4.32
C LYS A 150 -17.10 1.27 3.01
N LYS A 151 -16.33 0.88 2.00
CA LYS A 151 -16.30 1.53 0.69
C LYS A 151 -15.92 0.49 -0.37
N GLY A 152 -16.92 0.04 -1.14
CA GLY A 152 -16.77 -1.07 -2.10
C GLY A 152 -15.89 -0.74 -3.31
N ASP A 153 -15.75 0.53 -3.66
CA ASP A 153 -14.98 1.04 -4.80
C ASP A 153 -13.53 1.45 -4.45
N LEU A 154 -13.02 1.04 -3.29
CA LEU A 154 -11.61 1.21 -2.95
C LEU A 154 -10.73 0.38 -3.88
N TYR A 155 -9.71 1.02 -4.45
CA TYR A 155 -8.61 0.29 -5.07
C TYR A 155 -7.57 -0.10 -4.00
N ILE A 156 -7.28 -1.36 -3.90
CA ILE A 156 -6.36 -1.91 -2.89
C ILE A 156 -5.17 -2.57 -3.60
N ASN A 157 -4.00 -2.00 -3.34
CA ASN A 157 -2.72 -2.55 -3.75
C ASN A 157 -2.06 -3.24 -2.55
N CYS A 158 -1.74 -4.51 -2.69
CA CYS A 158 -0.94 -5.26 -1.71
C CYS A 158 0.43 -5.53 -2.30
N THR A 159 1.46 -4.95 -1.70
CA THR A 159 2.82 -5.05 -2.24
C THR A 159 3.60 -6.22 -1.62
N VAL A 160 4.68 -5.94 -0.93
CA VAL A 160 5.60 -6.96 -0.38
C VAL A 160 4.87 -7.96 0.51
N GLY A 161 5.00 -9.24 0.19
CA GLY A 161 4.40 -10.34 0.93
C GLY A 161 3.26 -11.07 0.21
N THR A 162 2.78 -10.56 -0.94
CA THR A 162 1.79 -11.27 -1.76
C THR A 162 2.43 -12.35 -2.63
N TRP A 163 3.69 -12.19 -2.96
CA TRP A 163 4.35 -12.94 -4.03
C TRP A 163 3.54 -12.88 -5.34
N ALA A 164 4.06 -13.43 -6.41
CA ALA A 164 3.36 -13.49 -7.69
C ALA A 164 2.29 -14.60 -7.67
N SER A 165 1.33 -14.52 -6.75
CA SER A 165 0.28 -15.51 -6.58
C SER A 165 -1.08 -14.96 -7.03
N PRO A 166 -1.79 -15.67 -7.93
CA PRO A 166 -3.13 -15.28 -8.38
C PRO A 166 -4.17 -15.30 -7.27
N PHE A 167 -3.89 -15.98 -6.16
CA PHE A 167 -4.74 -16.02 -4.97
C PHE A 167 -5.11 -14.62 -4.48
N TRP A 168 -4.17 -13.68 -4.49
CA TRP A 168 -4.36 -12.34 -3.96
C TRP A 168 -5.32 -11.49 -4.79
N PHE A 169 -5.52 -11.77 -6.08
CA PHE A 169 -6.49 -11.05 -6.92
C PHE A 169 -7.96 -11.31 -6.54
N ARG A 170 -8.21 -12.22 -5.60
CA ARG A 170 -9.55 -12.35 -4.97
C ARG A 170 -9.84 -11.25 -3.96
N TYR A 171 -8.81 -10.59 -3.45
CA TYR A 171 -8.89 -9.66 -2.32
C TYR A 171 -8.32 -8.28 -2.65
N ALA A 172 -7.28 -8.20 -3.45
CA ALA A 172 -6.60 -6.99 -3.87
C ALA A 172 -6.76 -6.74 -5.37
N ASP A 173 -6.69 -5.48 -5.79
CA ASP A 173 -6.81 -5.08 -7.20
C ASP A 173 -5.46 -5.15 -7.91
N SER A 174 -4.37 -5.02 -7.19
CA SER A 174 -3.01 -5.23 -7.68
C SER A 174 -2.10 -5.82 -6.60
N VAL A 175 -1.02 -6.46 -7.05
CA VAL A 175 -0.03 -7.12 -6.19
C VAL A 175 1.38 -6.75 -6.62
N TRP A 176 2.34 -6.97 -5.72
CA TRP A 176 3.76 -6.76 -6.00
C TRP A 176 4.26 -7.70 -7.09
N ARG A 177 4.92 -7.13 -8.09
CA ARG A 177 5.48 -7.87 -9.23
C ARG A 177 6.71 -8.69 -8.90
N GLN A 178 7.25 -8.56 -7.67
CA GLN A 178 8.53 -9.13 -7.24
C GLN A 178 9.76 -8.40 -7.84
N GLU A 179 10.95 -8.89 -7.56
CA GLU A 179 12.24 -8.32 -7.91
C GLU A 179 12.55 -7.05 -7.10
N ASN A 180 13.16 -6.04 -7.71
CA ASN A 180 13.54 -4.80 -7.03
C ASN A 180 12.75 -3.59 -7.53
N ASP A 181 12.81 -2.48 -6.79
CA ASP A 181 12.06 -1.28 -7.11
C ASP A 181 12.52 -0.59 -8.41
N PHE A 182 13.76 -0.81 -8.82
CA PHE A 182 14.35 -0.08 -9.93
C PHE A 182 14.17 -0.75 -11.30
N GLY A 183 13.76 -2.01 -11.34
CA GLY A 183 13.48 -2.70 -12.59
C GLY A 183 14.61 -2.66 -13.61
N THR A 184 15.85 -2.93 -13.17
CA THR A 184 17.03 -2.85 -14.04
C THR A 184 17.71 -4.21 -14.15
N ILE A 185 17.40 -4.94 -15.21
CA ILE A 185 18.02 -6.24 -15.54
C ILE A 185 18.53 -6.20 -16.98
N GLY A 186 19.64 -6.85 -17.25
CA GLY A 186 20.19 -7.00 -18.59
C GLY A 186 21.29 -6.00 -18.93
N ALA A 187 21.63 -5.92 -20.21
CA ALA A 187 22.67 -5.06 -20.77
C ALA A 187 22.05 -3.86 -21.50
N GLY A 188 22.86 -2.86 -21.80
CA GLY A 188 22.43 -1.66 -22.49
C GLY A 188 22.23 -0.46 -21.57
N ASP A 189 21.54 0.54 -22.06
CA ASP A 189 21.18 1.72 -21.27
C ASP A 189 20.03 1.43 -20.28
N ASN A 190 19.60 2.45 -19.53
CA ASN A 190 18.53 2.27 -18.53
C ASN A 190 17.19 1.87 -19.16
N ARG A 191 16.91 2.33 -20.38
CA ARG A 191 15.69 1.97 -21.10
C ARG A 191 15.72 0.50 -21.53
N ASP A 192 16.85 0.02 -22.06
CA ASP A 192 17.02 -1.38 -22.48
C ASP A 192 16.92 -2.32 -21.27
N LYS A 193 17.54 -1.94 -20.15
CA LYS A 193 17.46 -2.69 -18.90
C LYS A 193 16.05 -2.75 -18.35
N TRP A 194 15.31 -1.64 -18.44
CA TRP A 194 13.91 -1.60 -18.01
C TRP A 194 13.00 -2.45 -18.90
N ILE A 195 13.20 -2.41 -20.22
CA ILE A 195 12.44 -3.26 -21.16
C ILE A 195 12.70 -4.74 -20.86
N THR A 196 13.96 -5.12 -20.73
CA THR A 196 14.35 -6.50 -20.40
C THR A 196 13.74 -6.97 -19.07
N TYR A 197 13.79 -6.13 -18.04
CA TYR A 197 13.17 -6.39 -16.74
C TYR A 197 11.66 -6.60 -16.85
N ARG A 198 10.97 -5.70 -17.52
CA ARG A 198 9.53 -5.78 -17.74
C ARG A 198 9.14 -7.04 -18.51
N ASP A 199 9.82 -7.33 -19.59
CA ASP A 199 9.53 -8.49 -20.43
C ASP A 199 9.76 -9.79 -19.65
N ARG A 200 10.84 -9.86 -18.86
CA ARG A 200 11.10 -10.99 -17.98
C ARG A 200 9.97 -11.20 -16.97
N LEU A 201 9.58 -10.16 -16.26
CA LEU A 201 8.50 -10.26 -15.27
C LEU A 201 7.17 -10.67 -15.90
N VAL A 202 6.78 -10.03 -17.00
CA VAL A 202 5.52 -10.34 -17.67
C VAL A 202 5.53 -11.76 -18.22
N HIS A 203 6.56 -12.13 -18.95
CA HIS A 203 6.58 -13.43 -19.64
C HIS A 203 7.00 -14.59 -18.74
N GLU A 204 8.04 -14.42 -17.94
CA GLU A 204 8.56 -15.51 -17.12
C GLU A 204 7.76 -15.71 -15.84
N VAL A 205 7.34 -14.64 -15.16
CA VAL A 205 6.67 -14.75 -13.87
C VAL A 205 5.14 -14.83 -14.03
N PHE A 206 4.50 -13.84 -14.67
CA PHE A 206 3.05 -13.77 -14.70
C PHE A 206 2.42 -14.59 -15.81
N VAL A 207 2.89 -14.48 -17.04
CA VAL A 207 2.27 -15.16 -18.18
C VAL A 207 2.65 -16.63 -18.23
N HIS A 208 3.93 -16.94 -18.12
CA HIS A 208 4.42 -18.31 -18.27
C HIS A 208 4.02 -19.22 -17.10
N HIS A 209 4.21 -18.75 -15.86
CA HIS A 209 3.92 -19.58 -14.68
C HIS A 209 2.44 -19.58 -14.28
N PHE A 210 1.76 -18.43 -14.37
CA PHE A 210 0.41 -18.29 -13.87
C PHE A 210 -0.66 -18.06 -14.93
N ARG A 211 -0.26 -17.80 -16.17
CA ARG A 211 -1.17 -17.45 -17.28
C ARG A 211 -2.11 -16.30 -16.92
N LEU A 212 -1.61 -15.36 -16.11
CA LEU A 212 -2.41 -14.23 -15.67
C LEU A 212 -2.58 -13.21 -16.79
N PRO A 213 -3.75 -12.60 -16.90
CA PRO A 213 -3.92 -11.43 -17.76
C PRO A 213 -3.05 -10.29 -17.22
N ARG A 214 -2.57 -9.43 -18.11
CA ARG A 214 -1.71 -8.26 -17.74
C ARG A 214 -2.39 -7.22 -16.85
N ARG A 215 -3.69 -7.34 -16.60
CA ARG A 215 -4.43 -6.51 -15.64
C ARG A 215 -4.07 -6.91 -14.22
N GLY A 216 -3.82 -5.94 -13.37
CA GLY A 216 -3.47 -6.16 -11.96
C GLY A 216 -1.98 -6.24 -11.68
N GLU A 217 -1.12 -6.11 -12.69
CA GLU A 217 0.30 -5.90 -12.49
C GLU A 217 0.53 -4.50 -11.90
N GLU A 218 1.31 -4.43 -10.86
CA GLU A 218 1.76 -3.14 -10.34
C GLU A 218 2.72 -2.50 -11.34
N MET A 219 2.37 -1.32 -11.82
CA MET A 219 3.26 -0.52 -12.63
C MET A 219 4.49 -0.12 -11.82
N ALA A 220 5.66 -0.13 -12.44
CA ALA A 220 6.87 0.33 -11.78
C ALA A 220 6.68 1.76 -11.26
N HIS A 221 7.11 2.00 -10.03
CA HIS A 221 7.20 3.35 -9.50
C HIS A 221 8.30 4.11 -10.27
N PHE A 222 7.97 5.28 -10.77
CA PHE A 222 8.91 6.22 -11.38
C PHE A 222 9.23 7.34 -10.40
#